data_1a8efafbf9623d3b8aa83e9a48309ef2
#
_entry.id   1a8efafbf9623d3b8aa83e9a48309ef2
#
_cell.length_a   1.000
_cell.length_b   1.000
_cell.length_c   1.000
_cell.angle_alpha   90.00
_cell.angle_beta   90.00
_cell.angle_gamma   90.00
#
_symmetry.space_group_name_H-M   'P 1'
#
loop_
_entity.id
_entity.type
_entity.pdbx_description
1 polymer ?
#
loop_
_entity_poly.entity_id
_entity_poly.type
_entity_poly.pdbx_seq_one_letter_code
_entity_poly.pdbx_strand_id
1 'polypeptide(L)'
;MVAVISRVWVRPVVGRYRVYFVSDLHGSEVCFRKFLNSAPVYTPDLLIYGGDILGKTLVPIFHDDNGGYRWYPTGHGAEHVTKEELAGVEKKIADSGRYDLITYPEEWARLQKTPDEMDAQFQKLALERLRHWMNLIRERLTPSKIPVVMNVGNDDTDEALEVIRNEGPANMLVPEGRVISAGPYEIFGCGYANMTPWHCPRDLEEADLQKVLDRTRGQIGNPRRTILDIHAPPIGTTLDMAAELDPEFKPKVVAGHLVMHHVGSTSVRELVESVKPIAGLHGHIHESKSADTVAGVPVFNPGSAYYSGQLQGLLVDFEDDKVLSHLFVLG
;
A
#
# COMPACT_ATOMS: atom_id res chain seq x y z
N MET A 1 9.41 -2.22 -37.87
CA MET A 1 10.20 -1.42 -36.93
C MET A 1 10.52 -2.33 -35.77
N VAL A 2 11.74 -2.84 -35.66
CA VAL A 2 12.17 -3.86 -34.69
C VAL A 2 12.45 -3.14 -33.38
N ALA A 3 11.70 -3.49 -32.33
CA ALA A 3 11.94 -2.98 -30.98
C ALA A 3 13.29 -3.52 -30.48
N VAL A 4 14.23 -2.62 -30.28
CA VAL A 4 15.53 -2.94 -29.64
C VAL A 4 15.24 -3.11 -28.16
N ILE A 5 15.14 -4.37 -27.72
CA ILE A 5 15.15 -4.70 -26.29
C ILE A 5 16.57 -4.44 -25.81
N SER A 6 16.79 -3.35 -25.09
CA SER A 6 18.04 -3.09 -24.39
C SER A 6 18.22 -4.14 -23.29
N ARG A 7 19.06 -5.15 -23.53
CA ARG A 7 19.56 -6.05 -22.49
C ARG A 7 20.36 -5.23 -21.49
N VAL A 8 19.76 -4.88 -20.37
CA VAL A 8 20.50 -4.37 -19.22
C VAL A 8 21.35 -5.54 -18.71
N TRP A 9 22.65 -5.41 -18.79
CA TRP A 9 23.59 -6.37 -18.20
C TRP A 9 23.43 -6.34 -16.70
N VAL A 10 22.72 -7.35 -16.17
CA VAL A 10 22.65 -7.60 -14.74
C VAL A 10 24.01 -8.09 -14.28
N ARG A 11 24.72 -7.29 -13.48
CA ARG A 11 25.94 -7.75 -12.81
C ARG A 11 25.57 -8.95 -11.92
N PRO A 12 26.35 -10.04 -11.92
CA PRO A 12 26.12 -11.13 -11.00
C PRO A 12 26.16 -10.58 -9.57
N VAL A 13 25.17 -10.90 -8.76
CA VAL A 13 25.15 -10.54 -7.34
C VAL A 13 26.20 -11.38 -6.64
N VAL A 14 27.25 -10.73 -6.23
CA VAL A 14 28.20 -11.26 -5.25
C VAL A 14 27.98 -10.42 -4.00
N GLY A 15 26.99 -10.78 -3.18
CA GLY A 15 26.69 -10.08 -1.96
C GLY A 15 25.19 -9.97 -1.62
N ARG A 16 24.93 -9.51 -0.42
CA ARG A 16 23.58 -9.29 0.11
C ARG A 16 22.86 -8.16 -0.64
N TYR A 17 21.59 -8.38 -1.00
CA TYR A 17 20.67 -7.41 -1.56
C TYR A 17 19.53 -7.16 -0.58
N ARG A 18 19.42 -5.95 -0.07
CA ARG A 18 18.45 -5.57 0.97
C ARG A 18 17.25 -4.88 0.37
N VAL A 19 16.08 -5.42 0.65
CA VAL A 19 14.78 -4.84 0.32
C VAL A 19 14.13 -4.29 1.59
N TYR A 20 13.60 -3.07 1.53
CA TYR A 20 12.70 -2.53 2.55
C TYR A 20 11.29 -2.46 1.97
N PHE A 21 10.37 -3.13 2.61
CA PHE A 21 8.98 -3.27 2.17
C PHE A 21 8.01 -2.65 3.18
N VAL A 22 7.02 -1.92 2.67
CA VAL A 22 5.87 -1.41 3.42
C VAL A 22 4.61 -1.58 2.57
N SER A 23 3.44 -1.62 3.20
CA SER A 23 2.13 -1.65 2.54
C SER A 23 1.11 -0.89 3.38
N ASP A 24 -0.05 -0.55 2.79
CA ASP A 24 -1.25 -0.09 3.51
C ASP A 24 -1.02 1.20 4.33
N LEU A 25 -0.40 2.22 3.74
CA LEU A 25 -0.21 3.51 4.41
C LEU A 25 -1.44 4.43 4.34
N HIS A 26 -2.40 4.13 3.46
CA HIS A 26 -3.72 4.77 3.36
C HIS A 26 -3.68 6.29 3.53
N GLY A 27 -2.87 6.98 2.71
CA GLY A 27 -2.77 8.44 2.70
C GLY A 27 -2.04 9.06 3.88
N SER A 28 -1.49 8.27 4.82
CA SER A 28 -0.78 8.77 6.00
C SER A 28 0.51 9.49 5.64
N GLU A 29 0.51 10.82 5.75
CA GLU A 29 1.66 11.67 5.43
C GLU A 29 2.85 11.34 6.32
N VAL A 30 2.64 11.13 7.61
CA VAL A 30 3.72 10.81 8.54
C VAL A 30 4.34 9.44 8.25
N CYS A 31 3.52 8.42 7.93
CA CYS A 31 4.02 7.10 7.57
C CYS A 31 4.78 7.12 6.25
N PHE A 32 4.29 7.87 5.25
CA PHE A 32 5.00 8.03 3.99
C PHE A 32 6.35 8.73 4.15
N ARG A 33 6.43 9.79 4.96
CA ARG A 33 7.70 10.45 5.27
C ARG A 33 8.68 9.51 6.00
N LYS A 34 8.17 8.67 6.90
CA LYS A 34 8.98 7.63 7.57
C LYS A 34 9.48 6.57 6.57
N PHE A 35 8.64 6.17 5.60
CA PHE A 35 9.07 5.31 4.50
C PHE A 35 10.25 5.92 3.72
N LEU A 36 10.18 7.19 3.35
CA LEU A 36 11.30 7.86 2.68
C LEU A 36 12.56 7.96 3.58
N ASN A 37 12.35 8.19 4.87
CA ASN A 37 13.44 8.29 5.85
C ASN A 37 14.10 6.92 6.13
N SER A 38 13.46 5.81 5.78
CA SER A 38 14.07 4.48 5.91
C SER A 38 15.32 4.31 5.03
N ALA A 39 15.39 5.02 3.91
CA ALA A 39 16.52 4.94 2.98
C ALA A 39 17.90 5.25 3.64
N PRO A 40 18.12 6.37 4.31
CA PRO A 40 19.37 6.62 5.01
C PRO A 40 19.55 5.77 6.29
N VAL A 41 18.46 5.28 6.90
CA VAL A 41 18.51 4.51 8.16
C VAL A 41 18.92 3.06 7.91
N TYR A 42 18.29 2.40 6.95
CA TYR A 42 18.49 0.97 6.68
C TYR A 42 19.38 0.69 5.48
N THR A 43 19.69 1.72 4.68
CA THR A 43 20.49 1.63 3.45
C THR A 43 20.07 0.45 2.55
N PRO A 44 18.78 0.37 2.16
CA PRO A 44 18.30 -0.68 1.30
C PRO A 44 18.79 -0.48 -0.15
N ASP A 45 18.91 -1.59 -0.87
CA ASP A 45 19.17 -1.58 -2.31
C ASP A 45 17.88 -1.32 -3.11
N LEU A 46 16.70 -1.59 -2.51
CA LEU A 46 15.38 -1.42 -3.10
C LEU A 46 14.37 -1.04 -2.02
N LEU A 47 13.54 -0.05 -2.32
CA LEU A 47 12.34 0.28 -1.55
C LEU A 47 11.11 -0.25 -2.30
N ILE A 48 10.18 -0.92 -1.59
CA ILE A 48 8.92 -1.39 -2.15
C ILE A 48 7.76 -0.86 -1.31
N TYR A 49 6.77 -0.28 -1.98
CA TYR A 49 5.47 0.07 -1.42
C TYR A 49 4.39 -0.78 -2.10
N GLY A 50 3.83 -1.73 -1.35
CA GLY A 50 3.02 -2.85 -1.85
C GLY A 50 1.51 -2.61 -1.97
N GLY A 51 1.06 -1.36 -2.07
CA GLY A 51 -0.36 -1.04 -2.33
C GLY A 51 -1.09 -0.40 -1.16
N ASP A 52 -2.37 -0.07 -1.39
CA ASP A 52 -3.26 0.70 -0.52
C ASP A 52 -2.64 2.05 -0.13
N ILE A 53 -2.45 2.85 -1.18
CA ILE A 53 -1.78 4.13 -1.12
C ILE A 53 -2.71 5.23 -0.63
N LEU A 54 -3.94 5.24 -1.16
CA LEU A 54 -4.92 6.29 -0.91
C LEU A 54 -5.55 6.14 0.47
N GLY A 55 -5.83 7.28 1.11
CA GLY A 55 -6.64 7.34 2.33
C GLY A 55 -8.12 7.08 2.01
N LYS A 56 -8.94 6.98 3.07
CA LYS A 56 -10.33 6.49 2.94
C LYS A 56 -11.39 7.55 3.31
N THR A 57 -11.01 8.72 3.81
CA THR A 57 -11.99 9.61 4.46
C THR A 57 -11.69 11.09 4.24
N LEU A 58 -12.73 11.85 3.91
CA LEU A 58 -12.73 13.31 4.00
C LEU A 58 -13.07 13.77 5.42
N VAL A 59 -12.40 14.82 5.89
CA VAL A 59 -12.65 15.47 7.17
C VAL A 59 -12.99 16.95 6.90
N PRO A 60 -14.24 17.39 7.15
CA PRO A 60 -14.60 18.78 6.96
C PRO A 60 -13.99 19.66 8.03
N ILE A 61 -13.46 20.80 7.59
CA ILE A 61 -13.08 21.95 8.43
C ILE A 61 -14.00 23.10 8.03
N PHE A 62 -14.88 23.50 8.94
CA PHE A 62 -15.89 24.49 8.64
C PHE A 62 -15.38 25.92 8.89
N HIS A 63 -15.69 26.84 7.97
CA HIS A 63 -15.56 28.28 8.27
C HIS A 63 -16.42 28.66 9.47
N ASP A 64 -15.89 29.49 10.36
CA ASP A 64 -16.62 30.03 11.49
C ASP A 64 -16.99 31.51 11.24
N ASP A 65 -18.17 31.94 11.69
CA ASP A 65 -18.66 33.31 11.57
C ASP A 65 -17.72 34.35 12.19
N ASN A 66 -16.90 33.94 13.14
CA ASN A 66 -15.90 34.76 13.82
C ASN A 66 -14.55 34.90 13.07
N GLY A 67 -14.45 34.39 11.84
CA GLY A 67 -13.27 34.54 10.99
C GLY A 67 -12.18 33.51 11.22
N GLY A 68 -12.46 32.44 11.99
CA GLY A 68 -11.64 31.23 12.17
C GLY A 68 -12.28 30.03 11.51
N TYR A 69 -11.98 28.86 12.08
CA TYR A 69 -12.49 27.57 11.61
C TYR A 69 -12.98 26.72 12.78
N ARG A 70 -13.74 25.69 12.47
CA ARG A 70 -14.23 24.68 13.41
C ARG A 70 -14.08 23.29 12.80
N TRP A 71 -13.54 22.36 13.54
CA TRP A 71 -13.44 20.97 13.13
C TRP A 71 -13.84 20.04 14.28
N TYR A 72 -14.01 18.75 13.96
CA TYR A 72 -14.49 17.74 14.89
C TYR A 72 -13.48 16.59 14.93
N PRO A 73 -12.52 16.59 15.88
CA PRO A 73 -11.63 15.45 16.06
C PRO A 73 -12.41 14.20 16.50
N THR A 74 -11.97 13.04 16.04
CA THR A 74 -12.63 11.76 16.35
C THR A 74 -12.72 11.55 17.86
N GLY A 75 -13.95 11.32 18.35
CA GLY A 75 -14.22 11.09 19.78
C GLY A 75 -14.24 12.36 20.65
N HIS A 76 -14.14 13.54 20.07
CA HIS A 76 -14.15 14.82 20.76
C HIS A 76 -15.26 15.74 20.24
N GLY A 77 -15.58 16.77 21.02
CA GLY A 77 -16.49 17.84 20.58
C GLY A 77 -15.83 18.75 19.53
N ALA A 78 -16.60 19.75 19.07
CA ALA A 78 -16.09 20.76 18.16
C ALA A 78 -14.93 21.55 18.78
N GLU A 79 -13.85 21.73 18.05
CA GLU A 79 -12.72 22.59 18.40
C GLU A 79 -12.70 23.81 17.50
N HIS A 80 -12.53 25.01 18.10
CA HIS A 80 -12.27 26.24 17.37
C HIS A 80 -10.80 26.30 16.99
N VAL A 81 -10.53 26.79 15.78
CA VAL A 81 -9.20 26.85 15.18
C VAL A 81 -9.00 28.24 14.59
N THR A 82 -7.96 28.92 15.01
CA THR A 82 -7.55 30.20 14.40
C THR A 82 -6.90 29.94 13.03
N LYS A 83 -6.69 30.99 12.24
CA LYS A 83 -6.01 30.90 10.95
C LYS A 83 -4.55 30.40 11.11
N GLU A 84 -3.92 30.79 12.20
CA GLU A 84 -2.54 30.41 12.52
C GLU A 84 -2.43 28.92 12.92
N GLU A 85 -3.47 28.36 13.51
CA GLU A 85 -3.53 26.96 13.95
C GLU A 85 -3.99 26.00 12.86
N LEU A 86 -4.61 26.50 11.78
CA LEU A 86 -5.21 25.70 10.71
C LEU A 86 -4.21 24.69 10.13
N ALA A 87 -3.00 25.12 9.78
CA ALA A 87 -1.97 24.24 9.24
C ALA A 87 -1.61 23.06 10.18
N GLY A 88 -1.73 23.27 11.51
CA GLY A 88 -1.55 22.22 12.50
C GLY A 88 -2.69 21.19 12.48
N VAL A 89 -3.91 21.61 12.21
CA VAL A 89 -5.08 20.73 12.07
C VAL A 89 -4.99 19.93 10.77
N GLU A 90 -4.75 20.60 9.64
CA GLU A 90 -4.53 19.95 8.34
C GLU A 90 -3.44 18.88 8.43
N LYS A 91 -2.33 19.21 9.10
CA LYS A 91 -1.27 18.23 9.35
C LYS A 91 -1.74 17.03 10.16
N LYS A 92 -2.50 17.20 11.24
CA LYS A 92 -3.03 16.10 12.05
C LYS A 92 -3.95 15.19 11.24
N ILE A 93 -4.79 15.77 10.39
CA ILE A 93 -5.68 15.05 9.48
C ILE A 93 -4.83 14.23 8.48
N ALA A 94 -3.86 14.89 7.84
CA ALA A 94 -2.96 14.26 6.88
C ALA A 94 -2.13 13.11 7.49
N ASP A 95 -1.59 13.31 8.68
CA ASP A 95 -0.79 12.29 9.39
C ASP A 95 -1.63 11.04 9.71
N SER A 96 -2.95 11.19 9.90
CA SER A 96 -3.88 10.08 10.14
C SER A 96 -4.40 9.39 8.87
N GLY A 97 -3.90 9.75 7.69
CA GLY A 97 -4.32 9.16 6.40
C GLY A 97 -5.63 9.71 5.84
N ARG A 98 -6.10 10.85 6.35
CA ARG A 98 -7.34 11.48 5.92
C ARG A 98 -7.06 12.72 5.09
N TYR A 99 -8.09 13.23 4.41
CA TYR A 99 -8.02 14.44 3.59
C TYR A 99 -8.91 15.52 4.21
N ASP A 100 -8.35 16.68 4.45
CA ASP A 100 -9.09 17.84 4.92
C ASP A 100 -9.84 18.52 3.77
N LEU A 101 -11.04 19.00 4.08
CA LEU A 101 -11.86 19.79 3.17
C LEU A 101 -12.36 21.03 3.91
N ILE A 102 -11.78 22.19 3.60
CA ILE A 102 -12.27 23.46 4.11
C ILE A 102 -13.56 23.83 3.36
N THR A 103 -14.66 23.98 4.09
CA THR A 103 -15.99 24.15 3.51
C THR A 103 -16.94 24.88 4.47
N TYR A 104 -18.19 25.06 4.07
CA TYR A 104 -19.29 25.55 4.90
C TYR A 104 -20.22 24.41 5.32
N PRO A 105 -20.91 24.49 6.46
CA PRO A 105 -21.83 23.43 6.92
C PRO A 105 -22.91 23.08 5.88
N GLU A 106 -23.45 24.09 5.18
CA GLU A 106 -24.49 23.89 4.16
C GLU A 106 -23.95 23.14 2.94
N GLU A 107 -22.73 23.48 2.52
CA GLU A 107 -22.06 22.83 1.40
C GLU A 107 -21.72 21.37 1.74
N TRP A 108 -21.19 21.13 2.95
CA TRP A 108 -20.96 19.77 3.42
C TRP A 108 -22.23 18.94 3.47
N ALA A 109 -23.32 19.51 3.99
CA ALA A 109 -24.63 18.85 4.04
C ALA A 109 -25.19 18.57 2.62
N ARG A 110 -24.86 19.40 1.64
CA ARG A 110 -25.18 19.18 0.22
C ARG A 110 -24.35 18.02 -0.35
N LEU A 111 -23.04 18.03 -0.14
CA LEU A 111 -22.13 16.98 -0.60
C LEU A 111 -22.53 15.62 -0.04
N GLN A 112 -22.94 15.53 1.22
CA GLN A 112 -23.41 14.28 1.82
C GLN A 112 -24.67 13.68 1.13
N LYS A 113 -25.41 14.49 0.38
CA LYS A 113 -26.60 14.08 -0.38
C LYS A 113 -26.31 13.82 -1.85
N THR A 114 -25.10 14.08 -2.32
CA THR A 114 -24.65 13.94 -3.70
C THR A 114 -23.39 13.07 -3.74
N PRO A 115 -23.53 11.72 -3.67
CA PRO A 115 -22.41 10.79 -3.62
C PRO A 115 -21.37 11.03 -4.71
N ASP A 116 -21.77 11.22 -5.96
CA ASP A 116 -20.86 11.44 -7.10
C ASP A 116 -20.00 12.69 -6.90
N GLU A 117 -20.54 13.76 -6.33
CA GLU A 117 -19.77 14.98 -6.04
C GLU A 117 -18.84 14.80 -4.84
N MET A 118 -19.28 14.04 -3.83
CA MET A 118 -18.45 13.67 -2.69
C MET A 118 -17.25 12.83 -3.14
N ASP A 119 -17.49 11.84 -3.99
CA ASP A 119 -16.45 10.98 -4.56
C ASP A 119 -15.46 11.79 -5.43
N ALA A 120 -15.96 12.73 -6.22
CA ALA A 120 -15.12 13.62 -7.02
C ALA A 120 -14.20 14.50 -6.15
N GLN A 121 -14.71 15.03 -5.02
CA GLN A 121 -13.90 15.80 -4.08
C GLN A 121 -12.86 14.91 -3.38
N PHE A 122 -13.27 13.73 -2.98
CA PHE A 122 -12.35 12.74 -2.39
C PHE A 122 -11.21 12.39 -3.35
N GLN A 123 -11.55 11.97 -4.57
CA GLN A 123 -10.58 11.64 -5.62
C GLN A 123 -9.60 12.78 -5.89
N LYS A 124 -10.10 14.01 -6.02
CA LYS A 124 -9.26 15.19 -6.24
C LYS A 124 -8.20 15.32 -5.16
N LEU A 125 -8.59 15.32 -3.88
CA LEU A 125 -7.68 15.51 -2.76
C LEU A 125 -6.72 14.32 -2.59
N ALA A 126 -7.20 13.11 -2.85
CA ALA A 126 -6.39 11.90 -2.82
C ALA A 126 -5.27 11.93 -3.88
N LEU A 127 -5.61 12.29 -5.11
CA LEU A 127 -4.63 12.41 -6.19
C LEU A 127 -3.69 13.61 -6.01
N GLU A 128 -4.14 14.71 -5.43
CA GLU A 128 -3.27 15.84 -5.05
C GLU A 128 -2.21 15.40 -4.01
N ARG A 129 -2.62 14.63 -2.99
CA ARG A 129 -1.71 14.03 -2.01
C ARG A 129 -0.71 13.08 -2.67
N LEU A 130 -1.18 12.22 -3.57
CA LEU A 130 -0.32 11.30 -4.30
C LEU A 130 0.72 12.03 -5.15
N ARG A 131 0.33 13.10 -5.87
CA ARG A 131 1.27 13.94 -6.62
C ARG A 131 2.30 14.64 -5.71
N HIS A 132 1.87 15.08 -4.55
CA HIS A 132 2.80 15.59 -3.54
C HIS A 132 3.83 14.52 -3.15
N TRP A 133 3.41 13.27 -2.96
CA TRP A 133 4.30 12.15 -2.65
C TRP A 133 5.27 11.83 -3.79
N MET A 134 4.82 11.91 -5.06
CA MET A 134 5.72 11.77 -6.20
C MET A 134 6.84 12.82 -6.18
N ASN A 135 6.50 14.06 -5.81
CA ASN A 135 7.50 15.12 -5.65
C ASN A 135 8.46 14.84 -4.50
N LEU A 136 7.98 14.38 -3.36
CA LEU A 136 8.84 14.00 -2.22
C LEU A 136 9.81 12.87 -2.57
N ILE A 137 9.38 11.84 -3.31
CA ILE A 137 10.28 10.78 -3.81
C ILE A 137 11.34 11.40 -4.73
N ARG A 138 10.92 12.27 -5.65
CA ARG A 138 11.84 12.94 -6.60
C ARG A 138 12.91 13.73 -5.88
N GLU A 139 12.52 14.50 -4.87
CA GLU A 139 13.44 15.33 -4.09
C GLU A 139 14.40 14.52 -3.23
N ARG A 140 13.91 13.47 -2.56
CA ARG A 140 14.66 12.77 -1.51
C ARG A 140 15.39 11.53 -1.99
N LEU A 141 14.83 10.77 -2.95
CA LEU A 141 15.36 9.46 -3.34
C LEU A 141 16.06 9.46 -4.71
N THR A 142 15.70 10.37 -5.63
CA THR A 142 16.40 10.44 -6.91
C THR A 142 17.91 10.73 -6.77
N PRO A 143 18.37 11.60 -5.84
CA PRO A 143 19.80 11.81 -5.64
C PRO A 143 20.56 10.57 -5.17
N SER A 144 19.92 9.71 -4.36
CA SER A 144 20.53 8.45 -3.88
C SER A 144 20.51 7.34 -4.93
N LYS A 145 19.72 7.49 -5.99
CA LYS A 145 19.49 6.50 -7.05
C LYS A 145 18.94 5.16 -6.55
N ILE A 146 18.43 5.10 -5.32
CA ILE A 146 17.75 3.91 -4.82
C ILE A 146 16.46 3.73 -5.63
N PRO A 147 16.25 2.58 -6.28
CA PRO A 147 15.00 2.32 -6.98
C PRO A 147 13.85 2.19 -5.99
N VAL A 148 12.69 2.69 -6.40
CA VAL A 148 11.44 2.62 -5.64
C VAL A 148 10.43 1.86 -6.48
N VAL A 149 10.01 0.69 -6.02
CA VAL A 149 8.85 -0.02 -6.55
C VAL A 149 7.62 0.52 -5.83
N MET A 150 6.61 0.90 -6.59
CA MET A 150 5.33 1.35 -6.04
C MET A 150 4.20 0.67 -6.79
N ASN A 151 3.43 -0.10 -6.05
CA ASN A 151 2.25 -0.79 -6.55
C ASN A 151 0.98 -0.13 -5.98
N VAL A 152 -0.17 -0.40 -6.58
CA VAL A 152 -1.49 -0.07 -6.04
C VAL A 152 -2.03 -1.27 -5.26
N GLY A 153 -2.99 -1.04 -4.36
CA GLY A 153 -3.75 -2.08 -3.67
C GLY A 153 -5.21 -2.15 -4.15
N ASN A 154 -6.05 -2.87 -3.44
CA ASN A 154 -7.46 -3.04 -3.81
C ASN A 154 -8.31 -1.81 -3.48
N ASP A 155 -7.92 -0.99 -2.53
CA ASP A 155 -8.58 0.28 -2.18
C ASP A 155 -8.19 1.44 -3.12
N ASP A 156 -7.15 1.27 -3.94
CA ASP A 156 -6.69 2.30 -4.85
C ASP A 156 -7.50 2.31 -6.16
N THR A 157 -7.44 3.43 -6.87
CA THR A 157 -8.13 3.60 -8.15
C THR A 157 -7.18 3.49 -9.34
N ASP A 158 -7.72 3.28 -10.53
CA ASP A 158 -6.92 3.26 -11.76
C ASP A 158 -6.29 4.64 -12.05
N GLU A 159 -6.94 5.75 -11.63
CA GLU A 159 -6.38 7.09 -11.72
C GLU A 159 -5.13 7.25 -10.84
N ALA A 160 -5.10 6.61 -9.66
CA ALA A 160 -3.91 6.59 -8.82
C ALA A 160 -2.75 5.86 -9.53
N LEU A 161 -3.05 4.73 -10.15
CA LEU A 161 -2.07 3.99 -10.94
C LEU A 161 -1.53 4.83 -12.10
N GLU A 162 -2.39 5.58 -12.81
CA GLU A 162 -1.99 6.48 -13.88
C GLU A 162 -1.09 7.63 -13.38
N VAL A 163 -1.38 8.22 -12.22
CA VAL A 163 -0.49 9.23 -11.60
C VAL A 163 0.90 8.64 -11.32
N ILE A 164 0.97 7.44 -10.72
CA ILE A 164 2.24 6.78 -10.42
C ILE A 164 3.04 6.51 -11.70
N ARG A 165 2.37 6.00 -12.75
CA ARG A 165 3.00 5.66 -14.03
C ARG A 165 3.52 6.87 -14.80
N ASN A 166 2.73 7.95 -14.81
CA ASN A 166 2.99 9.10 -15.69
C ASN A 166 3.75 10.21 -14.98
N GLU A 167 3.60 10.37 -13.67
CA GLU A 167 4.17 11.47 -12.89
C GLU A 167 5.27 11.00 -11.90
N GLY A 168 5.51 9.68 -11.81
CA GLY A 168 6.56 9.12 -10.96
C GLY A 168 7.97 9.58 -11.38
N PRO A 169 8.92 9.68 -10.43
CA PRO A 169 10.31 10.02 -10.75
C PRO A 169 11.03 8.90 -11.53
N ALA A 170 12.15 9.23 -12.16
CA ALA A 170 12.88 8.32 -13.05
C ALA A 170 13.41 7.03 -12.39
N ASN A 171 13.54 7.01 -11.06
CA ASN A 171 13.95 5.82 -10.29
C ASN A 171 12.74 5.02 -9.76
N MET A 172 11.52 5.37 -10.17
CA MET A 172 10.30 4.63 -9.81
C MET A 172 10.03 3.52 -10.81
N LEU A 173 9.63 2.38 -10.29
CA LEU A 173 9.25 1.18 -11.03
C LEU A 173 7.83 0.79 -10.63
N VAL A 174 6.96 0.53 -11.59
CA VAL A 174 5.54 0.20 -11.36
C VAL A 174 5.26 -1.20 -11.90
N PRO A 175 5.13 -2.22 -11.03
CA PRO A 175 5.00 -3.61 -11.46
C PRO A 175 3.57 -4.05 -11.79
N GLU A 176 2.55 -3.22 -11.54
CA GLU A 176 1.14 -3.62 -11.69
C GLU A 176 0.85 -4.27 -13.04
N GLY A 177 0.43 -5.55 -12.99
CA GLY A 177 0.10 -6.37 -14.16
C GLY A 177 1.29 -6.80 -15.01
N ARG A 178 2.50 -6.75 -14.48
CA ARG A 178 3.73 -7.16 -15.21
C ARG A 178 4.85 -7.63 -14.28
N VAL A 179 5.85 -8.23 -14.89
CA VAL A 179 7.13 -8.55 -14.25
C VAL A 179 8.16 -7.51 -14.69
N ILE A 180 8.83 -6.90 -13.73
CA ILE A 180 9.86 -5.89 -13.96
C ILE A 180 11.18 -6.30 -13.33
N SER A 181 12.31 -5.80 -13.87
CA SER A 181 13.62 -6.01 -13.25
C SER A 181 13.91 -4.92 -12.22
N ALA A 182 14.32 -5.33 -11.02
CA ALA A 182 14.78 -4.45 -9.94
C ALA A 182 16.11 -4.97 -9.39
N GLY A 183 17.22 -4.43 -9.87
CA GLY A 183 18.55 -4.95 -9.59
C GLY A 183 18.73 -6.38 -10.12
N PRO A 184 19.13 -7.34 -9.27
CA PRO A 184 19.33 -8.73 -9.68
C PRO A 184 18.05 -9.57 -9.65
N TYR A 185 16.92 -9.01 -9.20
CA TYR A 185 15.65 -9.69 -9.02
C TYR A 185 14.59 -9.19 -9.98
N GLU A 186 13.59 -10.02 -10.18
CA GLU A 186 12.34 -9.68 -10.85
C GLU A 186 11.28 -9.40 -9.79
N ILE A 187 10.44 -8.39 -10.03
CA ILE A 187 9.27 -8.09 -9.19
C ILE A 187 8.03 -8.38 -10.02
N PHE A 188 7.21 -9.30 -9.54
CA PHE A 188 5.89 -9.59 -10.06
C PHE A 188 4.87 -8.78 -9.29
N GLY A 189 4.16 -7.85 -9.92
CA GLY A 189 3.20 -6.97 -9.27
C GLY A 189 1.74 -7.31 -9.57
N CYS A 190 0.90 -7.32 -8.51
CA CYS A 190 -0.54 -7.39 -8.61
C CYS A 190 -1.20 -6.69 -7.42
N GLY A 191 -1.91 -5.60 -7.67
CA GLY A 191 -2.62 -4.83 -6.65
C GLY A 191 -4.07 -5.26 -6.42
N TYR A 192 -4.59 -6.19 -7.22
CA TYR A 192 -5.93 -6.73 -7.00
C TYR A 192 -5.96 -7.67 -5.79
N ALA A 193 -7.10 -7.68 -5.09
CA ALA A 193 -7.39 -8.65 -4.05
C ALA A 193 -8.61 -9.52 -4.41
N ASN A 194 -8.79 -10.63 -3.71
CA ASN A 194 -10.05 -11.35 -3.72
C ASN A 194 -11.14 -10.50 -3.06
N MET A 195 -12.40 -10.81 -3.38
CA MET A 195 -13.57 -10.06 -2.94
C MET A 195 -13.58 -9.83 -1.43
N THR A 196 -13.70 -8.56 -1.03
CA THR A 196 -13.87 -8.15 0.37
C THR A 196 -15.34 -7.80 0.66
N PRO A 197 -15.75 -7.75 1.94
CA PRO A 197 -17.08 -7.29 2.30
C PRO A 197 -17.39 -5.84 1.90
N TRP A 198 -16.36 -5.02 1.63
CA TRP A 198 -16.49 -3.60 1.29
C TRP A 198 -16.61 -3.35 -0.21
N HIS A 199 -16.38 -4.37 -1.07
CA HIS A 199 -16.41 -4.24 -2.53
C HIS A 199 -15.53 -3.09 -3.02
N CYS A 200 -14.26 -3.14 -2.67
CA CYS A 200 -13.29 -2.13 -3.03
C CYS A 200 -13.08 -2.06 -4.56
N PRO A 201 -12.56 -0.94 -5.09
CA PRO A 201 -12.48 -0.71 -6.55
C PRO A 201 -11.72 -1.80 -7.33
N ARG A 202 -10.78 -2.47 -6.69
CA ARG A 202 -9.93 -3.49 -7.32
C ARG A 202 -10.09 -4.88 -6.66
N ASP A 203 -11.25 -5.12 -6.02
CA ASP A 203 -11.66 -6.46 -5.59
C ASP A 203 -12.12 -7.27 -6.80
N LEU A 204 -11.73 -8.54 -6.86
CA LEU A 204 -12.09 -9.47 -7.91
C LEU A 204 -12.60 -10.78 -7.32
N GLU A 205 -13.52 -11.42 -8.04
CA GLU A 205 -13.81 -12.82 -7.81
C GLU A 205 -12.54 -13.67 -8.07
N GLU A 206 -12.34 -14.74 -7.30
CA GLU A 206 -11.12 -15.57 -7.39
C GLU A 206 -10.82 -16.04 -8.83
N ALA A 207 -11.85 -16.40 -9.59
CA ALA A 207 -11.68 -16.82 -10.98
C ALA A 207 -11.16 -15.71 -11.91
N ASP A 208 -11.44 -14.45 -11.62
CA ASP A 208 -10.96 -13.31 -12.39
C ASP A 208 -9.58 -12.87 -11.89
N LEU A 209 -9.33 -12.93 -10.58
CA LEU A 209 -8.00 -12.73 -10.01
C LEU A 209 -7.01 -13.77 -10.57
N GLN A 210 -7.40 -15.05 -10.66
CA GLN A 210 -6.59 -16.09 -11.29
C GLN A 210 -6.19 -15.74 -12.72
N LYS A 211 -7.12 -15.22 -13.54
CA LYS A 211 -6.83 -14.81 -14.92
C LYS A 211 -5.82 -13.64 -14.98
N VAL A 212 -5.89 -12.70 -14.05
CA VAL A 212 -4.92 -11.59 -13.94
C VAL A 212 -3.54 -12.14 -13.60
N LEU A 213 -3.46 -13.00 -12.59
CA LEU A 213 -2.21 -13.62 -12.15
C LEU A 213 -1.57 -14.48 -13.26
N ASP A 214 -2.37 -15.29 -13.96
CA ASP A 214 -1.88 -16.17 -15.04
C ASP A 214 -1.31 -15.40 -16.24
N ARG A 215 -1.93 -14.27 -16.60
CA ARG A 215 -1.41 -13.38 -17.65
C ARG A 215 -0.02 -12.83 -17.30
N THR A 216 0.17 -12.44 -16.05
CA THR A 216 1.44 -11.88 -15.58
C THR A 216 2.48 -12.98 -15.34
N ARG A 217 2.06 -14.17 -14.87
CA ARG A 217 2.91 -15.35 -14.65
C ARG A 217 3.74 -15.73 -15.86
N GLY A 218 3.16 -15.63 -17.07
CA GLY A 218 3.86 -15.94 -18.32
C GLY A 218 5.08 -15.05 -18.62
N GLN A 219 5.26 -13.96 -17.88
CA GLN A 219 6.39 -13.03 -18.03
C GLN A 219 7.57 -13.35 -17.09
N ILE A 220 7.42 -14.27 -16.15
CA ILE A 220 8.48 -14.66 -15.20
C ILE A 220 9.64 -15.31 -15.95
N GLY A 221 10.81 -14.71 -15.85
CA GLY A 221 12.03 -15.25 -16.47
C GLY A 221 12.74 -16.26 -15.58
N ASN A 222 12.85 -15.97 -14.29
CA ASN A 222 13.48 -16.87 -13.30
C ASN A 222 12.73 -16.85 -11.96
N PRO A 223 11.89 -17.88 -11.70
CA PRO A 223 11.13 -17.95 -10.43
C PRO A 223 12.00 -17.83 -9.18
N ARG A 224 13.18 -18.41 -9.17
CA ARG A 224 14.09 -18.37 -8.02
C ARG A 224 14.73 -16.99 -7.78
N ARG A 225 14.50 -16.04 -8.68
CA ARG A 225 14.88 -14.62 -8.55
C ARG A 225 13.69 -13.70 -8.69
N THR A 226 12.48 -14.23 -8.61
CA THR A 226 11.24 -13.43 -8.63
C THR A 226 10.72 -13.22 -7.21
N ILE A 227 10.51 -11.99 -6.84
CA ILE A 227 9.78 -11.56 -5.64
C ILE A 227 8.35 -11.27 -6.07
N LEU A 228 7.37 -11.87 -5.42
CA LEU A 228 5.98 -11.49 -5.61
C LEU A 228 5.66 -10.26 -4.74
N ASP A 229 5.20 -9.19 -5.35
CA ASP A 229 4.61 -8.01 -4.73
C ASP A 229 3.12 -8.03 -5.06
N ILE A 230 2.39 -8.88 -4.34
CA ILE A 230 0.96 -9.11 -4.52
C ILE A 230 0.23 -8.65 -3.28
N HIS A 231 -0.68 -7.68 -3.47
CA HIS A 231 -1.34 -7.03 -2.34
C HIS A 231 -2.08 -8.04 -1.44
N ALA A 232 -2.95 -8.89 -2.01
CA ALA A 232 -3.64 -9.93 -1.26
C ALA A 232 -2.69 -11.03 -0.76
N PRO A 233 -2.78 -11.47 0.51
CA PRO A 233 -2.01 -12.60 1.02
C PRO A 233 -2.58 -13.95 0.56
N PRO A 234 -1.75 -15.02 0.52
CA PRO A 234 -2.21 -16.37 0.23
C PRO A 234 -3.07 -16.91 1.39
N ILE A 235 -4.21 -17.52 1.06
CA ILE A 235 -5.14 -18.09 2.05
C ILE A 235 -4.49 -19.20 2.89
N GLY A 236 -4.92 -19.32 4.15
CA GLY A 236 -4.49 -20.39 5.05
C GLY A 236 -3.08 -20.20 5.59
N THR A 237 -2.67 -18.97 5.77
CA THR A 237 -1.39 -18.56 6.38
C THR A 237 -1.65 -17.72 7.62
N THR A 238 -0.58 -17.37 8.34
CA THR A 238 -0.69 -16.38 9.43
C THR A 238 -0.82 -14.94 8.91
N LEU A 239 -0.67 -14.73 7.60
CA LEU A 239 -0.74 -13.42 6.95
C LEU A 239 -2.18 -12.96 6.68
N ASP A 240 -3.15 -13.86 6.73
CA ASP A 240 -4.51 -13.63 6.26
C ASP A 240 -5.59 -13.85 7.34
N MET A 241 -5.20 -13.79 8.60
CA MET A 241 -6.13 -13.93 9.73
C MET A 241 -6.83 -12.60 10.01
N ALA A 242 -8.15 -12.55 9.82
CA ALA A 242 -8.98 -11.39 10.15
C ALA A 242 -10.15 -11.76 11.07
N ALA A 243 -10.68 -10.76 11.79
CA ALA A 243 -11.87 -10.97 12.59
C ALA A 243 -13.09 -11.21 11.69
N GLU A 244 -13.87 -12.25 12.02
CA GLU A 244 -15.17 -12.49 11.38
C GLU A 244 -16.10 -11.32 11.69
N LEU A 245 -16.78 -10.78 10.67
CA LEU A 245 -17.69 -9.65 10.80
C LEU A 245 -19.14 -10.14 10.85
N ASP A 246 -19.97 -9.44 11.62
CA ASP A 246 -21.41 -9.58 11.57
C ASP A 246 -21.99 -8.77 10.37
N PRO A 247 -23.32 -8.86 10.10
CA PRO A 247 -23.94 -8.11 9.02
C PRO A 247 -23.82 -6.58 9.15
N GLU A 248 -23.54 -6.07 10.33
CA GLU A 248 -23.31 -4.65 10.63
C GLU A 248 -21.80 -4.27 10.57
N PHE A 249 -20.96 -5.16 10.02
CA PHE A 249 -19.50 -4.99 9.91
C PHE A 249 -18.76 -4.84 11.25
N LYS A 250 -19.33 -5.39 12.32
CA LYS A 250 -18.67 -5.42 13.64
C LYS A 250 -17.98 -6.75 13.86
N PRO A 251 -16.79 -6.77 14.48
CA PRO A 251 -16.11 -8.01 14.80
C PRO A 251 -16.93 -8.90 15.72
N LYS A 252 -17.12 -10.18 15.34
CA LYS A 252 -17.79 -11.18 16.17
C LYS A 252 -16.95 -11.54 17.37
N VAL A 253 -17.58 -11.57 18.53
CA VAL A 253 -16.97 -11.95 19.81
C VAL A 253 -17.73 -13.14 20.39
N VAL A 254 -17.03 -14.23 20.70
CA VAL A 254 -17.57 -15.41 21.37
C VAL A 254 -16.78 -15.66 22.65
N ALA A 255 -17.47 -15.73 23.78
CA ALA A 255 -16.86 -15.91 25.12
C ALA A 255 -15.71 -14.89 25.41
N GLY A 256 -15.84 -13.65 24.92
CA GLY A 256 -14.85 -12.59 25.12
C GLY A 256 -13.67 -12.58 24.16
N HIS A 257 -13.63 -13.49 23.17
CA HIS A 257 -12.58 -13.60 22.17
C HIS A 257 -13.12 -13.28 20.77
N LEU A 258 -12.31 -12.58 19.96
CA LEU A 258 -12.60 -12.39 18.54
C LEU A 258 -12.63 -13.75 17.83
N VAL A 259 -13.63 -13.94 16.98
CA VAL A 259 -13.65 -15.09 16.06
C VAL A 259 -12.79 -14.72 14.86
N MET A 260 -11.70 -15.43 14.66
CA MET A 260 -10.75 -15.21 13.56
C MET A 260 -10.94 -16.25 12.46
N HIS A 261 -10.77 -15.85 11.21
CA HIS A 261 -10.82 -16.75 10.06
C HIS A 261 -9.84 -16.31 8.97
N HIS A 262 -9.56 -17.20 8.03
CA HIS A 262 -8.73 -16.90 6.88
C HIS A 262 -9.52 -16.16 5.81
N VAL A 263 -8.96 -15.03 5.31
CA VAL A 263 -9.60 -14.17 4.31
C VAL A 263 -8.73 -13.94 3.06
N GLY A 264 -7.58 -14.57 2.99
CA GLY A 264 -6.65 -14.43 1.86
C GLY A 264 -7.16 -15.11 0.59
N SER A 265 -6.38 -15.01 -0.48
CA SER A 265 -6.74 -15.49 -1.81
C SER A 265 -6.27 -16.94 -2.06
N THR A 266 -7.17 -17.77 -2.60
CA THR A 266 -6.85 -19.10 -3.10
C THR A 266 -5.97 -19.02 -4.34
N SER A 267 -6.24 -18.10 -5.26
CA SER A 267 -5.47 -17.88 -6.48
C SER A 267 -4.04 -17.45 -6.20
N VAL A 268 -3.84 -16.58 -5.19
CA VAL A 268 -2.49 -16.18 -4.77
C VAL A 268 -1.73 -17.38 -4.17
N ARG A 269 -2.39 -18.20 -3.35
CA ARG A 269 -1.78 -19.41 -2.82
C ARG A 269 -1.34 -20.38 -3.92
N GLU A 270 -2.21 -20.65 -4.88
CA GLU A 270 -1.91 -21.52 -6.03
C GLU A 270 -0.77 -20.97 -6.88
N LEU A 271 -0.68 -19.65 -7.05
CA LEU A 271 0.44 -19.01 -7.75
C LEU A 271 1.77 -19.28 -7.01
N VAL A 272 1.82 -19.02 -5.69
CA VAL A 272 3.02 -19.28 -4.89
C VAL A 272 3.45 -20.74 -4.96
N GLU A 273 2.50 -21.67 -4.81
CA GLU A 273 2.77 -23.12 -4.85
C GLU A 273 3.29 -23.59 -6.20
N SER A 274 2.76 -23.05 -7.30
CA SER A 274 3.10 -23.47 -8.66
C SER A 274 4.34 -22.79 -9.23
N VAL A 275 4.58 -21.51 -8.90
CA VAL A 275 5.75 -20.74 -9.38
C VAL A 275 6.97 -21.01 -8.53
N LYS A 276 6.80 -21.14 -7.21
CA LYS A 276 7.88 -21.23 -6.21
C LYS A 276 8.88 -20.09 -6.33
N PRO A 277 8.42 -18.82 -6.17
CA PRO A 277 9.28 -17.65 -6.22
C PRO A 277 10.29 -17.66 -5.06
N ILE A 278 11.20 -16.69 -5.05
CA ILE A 278 12.14 -16.56 -3.92
C ILE A 278 11.43 -16.10 -2.63
N ALA A 279 10.42 -15.24 -2.74
CA ALA A 279 9.60 -14.76 -1.64
C ALA A 279 8.28 -14.16 -2.14
N GLY A 280 7.26 -14.09 -1.25
CA GLY A 280 6.05 -13.29 -1.40
C GLY A 280 6.03 -12.14 -0.38
N LEU A 281 5.74 -10.92 -0.86
CA LEU A 281 5.51 -9.72 -0.07
C LEU A 281 4.05 -9.32 -0.25
N HIS A 282 3.32 -9.20 0.86
CA HIS A 282 1.88 -8.98 0.87
C HIS A 282 1.50 -7.88 1.87
N GLY A 283 0.30 -7.31 1.74
CA GLY A 283 -0.30 -6.36 2.65
C GLY A 283 -1.74 -6.74 2.96
N HIS A 284 -2.67 -5.79 2.78
CA HIS A 284 -4.12 -5.95 2.79
C HIS A 284 -4.73 -6.26 4.17
N ILE A 285 -4.21 -7.23 4.90
CA ILE A 285 -4.71 -7.60 6.23
C ILE A 285 -3.84 -6.94 7.29
N HIS A 286 -4.26 -5.76 7.75
CA HIS A 286 -3.48 -4.86 8.60
C HIS A 286 -3.05 -5.48 9.93
N GLU A 287 -3.94 -6.28 10.55
CA GLU A 287 -3.71 -6.94 11.84
C GLU A 287 -2.82 -8.18 11.75
N SER A 288 -2.60 -8.71 10.56
CA SER A 288 -1.88 -9.99 10.34
C SER A 288 -0.39 -9.82 10.05
N LYS A 289 0.26 -8.93 10.80
CA LYS A 289 1.72 -8.80 10.75
C LYS A 289 2.40 -10.11 11.08
N SER A 290 2.98 -10.78 10.08
CA SER A 290 3.62 -12.08 10.27
C SER A 290 4.53 -12.49 9.10
N ALA A 291 5.25 -13.58 9.34
CA ALA A 291 5.99 -14.34 8.33
C ALA A 291 5.51 -15.80 8.37
N ASP A 292 5.33 -16.40 7.22
CA ASP A 292 4.93 -17.81 7.07
C ASP A 292 5.61 -18.44 5.87
N THR A 293 5.25 -19.68 5.55
CA THR A 293 5.82 -20.45 4.44
C THR A 293 4.73 -21.19 3.67
N VAL A 294 4.66 -20.99 2.36
CA VAL A 294 3.76 -21.70 1.45
C VAL A 294 4.58 -22.56 0.51
N ALA A 295 4.42 -23.88 0.60
CA ALA A 295 5.18 -24.88 -0.22
C ALA A 295 6.71 -24.65 -0.24
N GLY A 296 7.27 -24.23 0.90
CA GLY A 296 8.70 -23.92 1.06
C GLY A 296 9.12 -22.52 0.64
N VAL A 297 8.18 -21.67 0.19
CA VAL A 297 8.41 -20.26 -0.16
C VAL A 297 8.10 -19.37 1.04
N PRO A 298 9.03 -18.53 1.51
CA PRO A 298 8.74 -17.57 2.57
C PRO A 298 7.79 -16.48 2.06
N VAL A 299 6.76 -16.16 2.86
CA VAL A 299 5.77 -15.12 2.60
C VAL A 299 5.67 -14.19 3.80
N PHE A 300 5.42 -12.90 3.55
CA PHE A 300 5.50 -11.87 4.58
C PHE A 300 4.36 -10.86 4.44
N ASN A 301 3.84 -10.39 5.58
CA ASN A 301 2.97 -9.22 5.68
C ASN A 301 3.51 -8.32 6.82
N PRO A 302 3.91 -7.06 6.56
CA PRO A 302 4.40 -6.15 7.60
C PRO A 302 3.29 -5.69 8.53
N GLY A 303 2.00 -5.88 8.15
CA GLY A 303 0.86 -5.26 8.79
C GLY A 303 0.79 -3.75 8.57
N SER A 304 -0.21 -3.11 9.15
CA SER A 304 -0.33 -1.65 9.12
C SER A 304 -0.94 -1.08 10.40
N ALA A 305 -0.38 0.04 10.85
CA ALA A 305 -0.89 0.86 11.94
C ALA A 305 -0.88 2.36 11.56
N TYR A 306 -1.12 2.64 10.28
CA TYR A 306 -1.04 3.99 9.71
C TYR A 306 -1.89 5.04 10.45
N TYR A 307 -3.06 4.63 10.95
CA TYR A 307 -4.01 5.50 11.67
C TYR A 307 -3.43 6.07 12.97
N SER A 308 -2.44 5.39 13.57
CA SER A 308 -1.70 5.86 14.74
C SER A 308 -0.40 6.60 14.38
N GLY A 309 -0.13 6.76 13.09
CA GLY A 309 1.11 7.34 12.60
C GLY A 309 2.34 6.45 12.78
N GLN A 310 2.16 5.17 13.13
CA GLN A 310 3.24 4.21 13.27
C GLN A 310 3.45 3.47 11.95
N LEU A 311 4.64 3.60 11.38
CA LEU A 311 5.03 2.85 10.20
C LEU A 311 5.44 1.44 10.59
N GLN A 312 4.75 0.43 10.06
CA GLN A 312 5.19 -0.96 10.10
C GLN A 312 5.91 -1.27 8.78
N GLY A 313 7.08 -1.86 8.88
CA GLY A 313 7.89 -2.20 7.72
C GLY A 313 8.64 -3.51 7.90
N LEU A 314 9.16 -4.01 6.80
CA LEU A 314 9.89 -5.26 6.73
C LEU A 314 11.21 -5.06 5.98
N LEU A 315 12.31 -5.44 6.59
CA LEU A 315 13.60 -5.64 5.90
C LEU A 315 13.74 -7.10 5.51
N VAL A 316 14.09 -7.36 4.26
CA VAL A 316 14.44 -8.70 3.78
C VAL A 316 15.79 -8.63 3.09
N ASP A 317 16.70 -9.47 3.51
CA ASP A 317 18.02 -9.64 2.88
C ASP A 317 18.01 -10.88 2.00
N PHE A 318 18.36 -10.70 0.75
CA PHE A 318 18.47 -11.75 -0.26
C PHE A 318 19.94 -11.98 -0.63
N GLU A 319 20.27 -13.20 -0.97
CA GLU A 319 21.54 -13.57 -1.61
C GLU A 319 21.27 -14.68 -2.63
N ASP A 320 21.69 -14.43 -3.86
CA ASP A 320 21.43 -15.33 -5.00
C ASP A 320 19.96 -15.74 -5.12
N ASP A 321 19.60 -16.98 -4.75
CA ASP A 321 18.26 -17.58 -4.91
C ASP A 321 17.60 -17.92 -3.58
N LYS A 322 17.97 -17.23 -2.49
CA LYS A 322 17.42 -17.48 -1.15
C LYS A 322 17.23 -16.19 -0.33
N VAL A 323 16.29 -16.22 0.59
CA VAL A 323 16.16 -15.27 1.68
C VAL A 323 17.18 -15.61 2.77
N LEU A 324 18.07 -14.65 3.11
CA LEU A 324 19.06 -14.81 4.19
C LEU A 324 18.45 -14.52 5.55
N SER A 325 17.71 -13.42 5.64
CA SER A 325 17.12 -12.95 6.89
C SER A 325 15.94 -12.03 6.61
N HIS A 326 15.08 -11.88 7.60
CA HIS A 326 14.06 -10.85 7.61
C HIS A 326 13.95 -10.20 9.00
N LEU A 327 13.48 -8.95 9.04
CA LEU A 327 13.28 -8.21 10.28
C LEU A 327 12.10 -7.26 10.14
N PHE A 328 11.08 -7.44 10.98
CA PHE A 328 10.02 -6.45 11.12
C PHE A 328 10.52 -5.25 11.91
N VAL A 329 10.25 -4.06 11.40
CA VAL A 329 10.69 -2.80 12.01
C VAL A 329 9.51 -1.87 12.24
N LEU A 330 9.65 -0.96 13.20
CA LEU A 330 8.67 0.08 13.52
C LEU A 330 9.35 1.44 13.35
N GLY A 331 8.60 2.40 12.75
CA GLY A 331 9.07 3.76 12.51
C GLY A 331 8.15 4.82 13.13
#